data_97a868bd092b494d0bc82c4642f2edf3
#
_entry.id   97a868bd092b494d0bc82c4642f2edf3
#
_cell.length_a   1.000
_cell.length_b   1.000
_cell.length_c   1.000
_cell.angle_alpha   90.00
_cell.angle_beta   90.00
_cell.angle_gamma   90.00
#
_symmetry.space_group_name_H-M   'P 1'
#
loop_
_entity.id
_entity.type
_entity.pdbx_description
1 polymer ?
#
loop_
_entity_poly.entity_id
_entity_poly.type
_entity_poly.pdbx_seq_one_letter_code
_entity_poly.pdbx_strand_id
1 'polypeptide(L)'
;METLTTLYLMINRLFSTLLFLSCLFGGLSQTAKAQNNEWENPTKYEWNKEKPHADFRLYERTDDAVNDNPQKSSWQYSLNGTWKFVYAPSIAESIKDFYCTDLSDNDWDTITVPSNWEIQGFGEPIIRNIQYVFSPNPPYIDVDNPVGTYRRTFTVPQNWQGREVLLHFGSISGYARIYVNGQQVGMTKASKTPAEFNVTNYLKKGENLLAVQVYRWHDGSYMEDQDFWRLSGIERDVFLTAYPQTTIWDFFLHAGLDDTYRHGQFRATVDLRSFNANATLQKGTLTLELKDAGGKTVLSAQKAYCISDISTTLTFEGTVRNVRKWSAEHPSLYDCILTLRANDDKQQTVVAHKVGFRRIEIKNTRLLVNGVPTYIKGVNRHEHNDSLGHTQTREIIMNDLRLI
;
A
#
# COMPACT_ATOMS: atom_id res chain seq x y z
N MET A 1 -79.35 17.66 -20.08
CA MET A 1 -78.22 18.42 -19.46
C MET A 1 -77.38 17.54 -18.53
N GLU A 2 -77.89 16.54 -17.88
CA GLU A 2 -77.14 15.60 -16.96
C GLU A 2 -76.15 14.67 -17.66
N THR A 3 -76.42 14.27 -18.90
CA THR A 3 -75.56 13.34 -19.64
C THR A 3 -74.22 13.97 -20.10
N LEU A 4 -74.16 15.27 -20.35
CA LEU A 4 -72.94 15.96 -20.74
C LEU A 4 -72.01 16.22 -19.55
N THR A 5 -72.59 16.46 -18.37
CA THR A 5 -71.79 16.67 -17.13
C THR A 5 -71.14 15.37 -16.65
N THR A 6 -71.81 14.23 -16.81
CA THR A 6 -71.30 12.92 -16.48
C THR A 6 -70.14 12.51 -17.39
N LEU A 7 -70.26 12.80 -18.70
CA LEU A 7 -69.20 12.52 -19.68
C LEU A 7 -67.97 13.38 -19.46
N TYR A 8 -68.11 14.65 -19.06
CA TYR A 8 -67.03 15.57 -18.74
C TYR A 8 -66.25 15.14 -17.47
N LEU A 9 -66.98 14.66 -16.46
CA LEU A 9 -66.37 14.11 -15.23
C LEU A 9 -65.64 12.78 -15.47
N MET A 10 -66.11 11.92 -16.34
CA MET A 10 -65.44 10.70 -16.74
C MET A 10 -64.17 10.97 -17.53
N ILE A 11 -64.16 11.91 -18.48
CA ILE A 11 -62.99 12.30 -19.27
C ILE A 11 -61.90 12.91 -18.37
N ASN A 12 -62.28 13.80 -17.44
CA ASN A 12 -61.30 14.38 -16.49
C ASN A 12 -60.69 13.36 -15.52
N ARG A 13 -61.46 12.36 -15.09
CA ARG A 13 -60.93 11.24 -14.29
C ARG A 13 -59.99 10.35 -15.11
N LEU A 14 -60.27 10.06 -16.37
CA LEU A 14 -59.38 9.32 -17.26
C LEU A 14 -58.06 10.10 -17.50
N PHE A 15 -58.14 11.42 -17.74
CA PHE A 15 -56.97 12.27 -17.95
C PHE A 15 -56.10 12.34 -16.65
N SER A 16 -56.73 12.49 -15.49
CA SER A 16 -55.99 12.49 -14.21
C SER A 16 -55.32 11.14 -13.92
N THR A 17 -55.99 10.02 -14.28
CA THR A 17 -55.41 8.68 -14.07
C THR A 17 -54.27 8.40 -15.05
N LEU A 18 -54.36 8.87 -16.32
CA LEU A 18 -53.27 8.77 -17.29
C LEU A 18 -52.07 9.65 -16.93
N LEU A 19 -52.30 10.87 -16.37
CA LEU A 19 -51.24 11.74 -15.90
C LEU A 19 -50.52 11.13 -14.68
N PHE A 20 -51.26 10.51 -13.76
CA PHE A 20 -50.67 9.80 -12.62
C PHE A 20 -49.87 8.55 -13.02
N LEU A 21 -50.35 7.77 -14.02
CA LEU A 21 -49.57 6.65 -14.57
C LEU A 21 -48.32 7.11 -15.32
N SER A 22 -48.37 8.21 -16.07
CA SER A 22 -47.17 8.73 -16.76
C SER A 22 -46.13 9.26 -15.78
N CYS A 23 -46.52 9.84 -14.63
CA CYS A 23 -45.59 10.23 -13.56
C CYS A 23 -44.98 9.01 -12.83
N LEU A 24 -45.72 7.91 -12.68
CA LEU A 24 -45.22 6.65 -12.12
C LEU A 24 -44.23 5.92 -13.04
N PHE A 25 -44.50 5.94 -14.36
CA PHE A 25 -43.55 5.34 -15.34
C PHE A 25 -42.36 6.24 -15.68
N GLY A 26 -42.46 7.58 -15.56
CA GLY A 26 -41.38 8.53 -15.71
C GLY A 26 -40.39 8.45 -14.54
N GLY A 27 -40.84 8.07 -13.34
CA GLY A 27 -39.98 7.88 -12.17
C GLY A 27 -39.24 6.53 -12.12
N LEU A 28 -39.71 5.53 -12.87
CA LEU A 28 -39.11 4.20 -12.90
C LEU A 28 -37.95 4.04 -13.91
N SER A 29 -37.78 5.00 -14.83
CA SER A 29 -36.70 4.94 -15.83
C SER A 29 -35.40 5.56 -15.39
N GLN A 30 -35.31 6.16 -14.19
CA GLN A 30 -34.04 6.68 -13.63
C GLN A 30 -33.37 5.75 -12.60
N THR A 31 -33.98 4.64 -12.22
CA THR A 31 -33.39 3.70 -11.27
C THR A 31 -32.60 2.55 -11.90
N ALA A 32 -32.44 2.50 -13.22
CA ALA A 32 -31.70 1.44 -13.93
C ALA A 32 -30.27 1.82 -14.34
N LYS A 33 -29.66 2.81 -13.68
CA LYS A 33 -28.24 3.15 -13.88
C LYS A 33 -27.41 3.03 -12.61
N ALA A 34 -27.58 1.96 -11.89
CA ALA A 34 -26.69 1.65 -10.76
C ALA A 34 -26.02 0.29 -10.99
N GLN A 35 -25.45 0.05 -12.15
CA GLN A 35 -24.34 -0.88 -12.26
C GLN A 35 -23.11 -0.07 -11.82
N ASN A 36 -22.89 0.00 -10.50
CA ASN A 36 -21.74 0.69 -9.92
C ASN A 36 -20.50 0.00 -10.42
N ASN A 37 -19.87 0.58 -11.42
CA ASN A 37 -18.53 0.19 -11.84
C ASN A 37 -17.62 0.15 -10.60
N GLU A 38 -16.72 -0.81 -10.51
CA GLU A 38 -15.87 -0.94 -9.32
C GLU A 38 -15.05 0.34 -9.04
N TRP A 39 -14.61 1.03 -10.09
CA TRP A 39 -13.86 2.29 -9.97
C TRP A 39 -14.70 3.50 -9.54
N GLU A 40 -16.03 3.39 -9.53
CA GLU A 40 -16.99 4.42 -9.11
C GLU A 40 -17.78 4.01 -7.86
N ASN A 41 -17.38 2.92 -7.20
CA ASN A 41 -18.08 2.40 -6.03
C ASN A 41 -17.31 2.66 -4.74
N PRO A 42 -17.64 3.68 -3.93
CA PRO A 42 -16.90 4.04 -2.73
C PRO A 42 -16.97 2.98 -1.62
N THR A 43 -17.86 1.99 -1.72
CA THR A 43 -17.89 0.88 -0.76
C THR A 43 -16.91 -0.23 -1.10
N LYS A 44 -16.31 -0.19 -2.31
CA LYS A 44 -15.30 -1.14 -2.81
C LYS A 44 -13.98 -0.43 -3.03
N TYR A 45 -13.24 -0.10 -1.97
CA TYR A 45 -11.94 0.59 -2.06
C TYR A 45 -10.76 -0.38 -2.15
N GLU A 46 -10.94 -1.62 -1.69
CA GLU A 46 -9.95 -2.69 -1.79
C GLU A 46 -10.63 -4.06 -1.80
N TRP A 47 -9.95 -5.05 -2.35
CA TRP A 47 -10.38 -6.44 -2.27
C TRP A 47 -9.16 -7.34 -2.18
N ASN A 48 -9.19 -8.28 -1.22
CA ASN A 48 -8.14 -9.28 -0.96
C ASN A 48 -6.74 -8.67 -0.73
N LYS A 49 -6.69 -7.40 -0.30
CA LYS A 49 -5.47 -6.70 0.08
C LYS A 49 -5.17 -6.98 1.56
N GLU A 50 -3.91 -7.24 1.88
CA GLU A 50 -3.46 -7.35 3.27
C GLU A 50 -3.64 -6.01 4.01
N LYS A 51 -3.90 -6.11 5.31
CA LYS A 51 -3.98 -4.90 6.15
C LYS A 51 -2.60 -4.25 6.26
N PRO A 52 -2.52 -2.93 6.31
CA PRO A 52 -1.26 -2.22 6.51
C PRO A 52 -0.55 -2.70 7.77
N HIS A 53 0.76 -2.86 7.66
CA HIS A 53 1.67 -3.21 8.75
C HIS A 53 3.00 -2.46 8.60
N ALA A 54 3.91 -2.62 9.56
CA ALA A 54 5.24 -2.01 9.51
C ALA A 54 6.00 -2.43 8.25
N ASP A 55 6.73 -1.49 7.65
CA ASP A 55 7.60 -1.78 6.50
C ASP A 55 8.96 -2.29 7.01
N PHE A 56 9.33 -3.49 6.58
CA PHE A 56 10.58 -4.14 6.93
C PHE A 56 10.96 -5.23 5.93
N ARG A 57 12.24 -5.62 5.94
CA ARG A 57 12.74 -6.78 5.20
C ARG A 57 13.11 -7.91 6.15
N LEU A 58 12.97 -9.12 5.64
CA LEU A 58 13.35 -10.34 6.34
C LEU A 58 14.80 -10.71 5.97
N TYR A 59 15.61 -10.98 6.98
CA TYR A 59 16.98 -11.43 6.81
C TYR A 59 17.23 -12.71 7.61
N GLU A 60 18.32 -13.41 7.29
CA GLU A 60 18.80 -14.57 8.03
C GLU A 60 19.89 -14.19 9.04
N ARG A 61 20.57 -13.05 8.80
CA ARG A 61 21.70 -12.59 9.57
C ARG A 61 21.48 -11.18 10.12
N THR A 62 21.92 -10.98 11.35
CA THR A 62 21.80 -9.70 12.04
C THR A 62 22.52 -8.57 11.30
N ASP A 63 23.75 -8.81 10.82
CA ASP A 63 24.54 -7.77 10.16
C ASP A 63 23.86 -7.30 8.86
N ASP A 64 23.28 -8.23 8.11
CA ASP A 64 22.56 -7.90 6.88
C ASP A 64 21.28 -7.10 7.18
N ALA A 65 20.58 -7.44 8.27
CA ALA A 65 19.38 -6.74 8.73
C ALA A 65 19.70 -5.31 9.21
N VAL A 66 20.75 -5.13 10.02
CA VAL A 66 21.15 -3.82 10.55
C VAL A 66 21.60 -2.87 9.44
N ASN A 67 22.30 -3.40 8.43
CA ASN A 67 22.73 -2.62 7.27
C ASN A 67 21.62 -2.41 6.24
N ASP A 68 20.48 -3.09 6.38
CA ASP A 68 19.32 -3.07 5.47
C ASP A 68 19.73 -3.15 3.99
N ASN A 69 20.55 -4.13 3.66
CA ASN A 69 20.98 -4.36 2.28
C ASN A 69 19.98 -5.28 1.56
N PRO A 70 19.13 -4.74 0.67
CA PRO A 70 18.08 -5.52 -0.01
C PRO A 70 18.62 -6.73 -0.78
N GLN A 71 19.85 -6.61 -1.34
CA GLN A 71 20.48 -7.67 -2.12
C GLN A 71 20.93 -8.87 -1.26
N LYS A 72 20.96 -8.71 0.06
CA LYS A 72 21.30 -9.76 1.02
C LYS A 72 20.09 -10.45 1.61
N SER A 73 18.89 -10.00 1.31
CA SER A 73 17.67 -10.73 1.65
C SER A 73 17.41 -11.84 0.64
N SER A 74 17.47 -13.09 1.07
CA SER A 74 17.09 -14.24 0.25
C SER A 74 15.57 -14.35 0.04
N TRP A 75 14.80 -13.52 0.73
CA TRP A 75 13.35 -13.59 0.82
C TRP A 75 12.63 -12.47 0.10
N GLN A 76 13.34 -11.65 -0.65
CA GLN A 76 12.76 -10.62 -1.50
C GLN A 76 13.22 -10.78 -2.95
N TYR A 77 12.29 -10.64 -3.89
CA TYR A 77 12.56 -10.74 -5.32
C TYR A 77 11.93 -9.56 -6.05
N SER A 78 12.75 -8.69 -6.62
CA SER A 78 12.30 -7.50 -7.33
C SER A 78 11.64 -7.85 -8.65
N LEU A 79 10.50 -7.21 -8.91
CA LEU A 79 9.80 -7.23 -10.19
C LEU A 79 9.96 -5.89 -10.94
N ASN A 80 10.81 -4.99 -10.46
CA ASN A 80 11.15 -3.77 -11.19
C ASN A 80 11.83 -4.04 -12.53
N GLY A 81 11.76 -3.09 -13.42
CA GLY A 81 12.42 -3.15 -14.73
C GLY A 81 11.41 -3.06 -15.87
N THR A 82 11.70 -3.70 -17.00
CA THR A 82 10.87 -3.59 -18.21
C THR A 82 9.67 -4.53 -18.14
N TRP A 83 8.48 -3.99 -18.36
CA TRP A 83 7.22 -4.73 -18.46
C TRP A 83 6.62 -4.54 -19.85
N LYS A 84 5.82 -5.49 -20.32
CA LYS A 84 4.92 -5.30 -21.46
C LYS A 84 3.81 -4.34 -21.08
N PHE A 85 3.42 -3.45 -22.01
CA PHE A 85 2.48 -2.37 -21.72
C PHE A 85 1.60 -2.03 -22.91
N VAL A 86 0.33 -1.74 -22.64
CA VAL A 86 -0.61 -1.14 -23.60
C VAL A 86 -1.35 0.00 -22.93
N TYR A 87 -1.29 1.16 -23.55
CA TYR A 87 -2.09 2.32 -23.19
C TYR A 87 -3.39 2.35 -24.02
N ALA A 88 -4.51 2.53 -23.35
CA ALA A 88 -5.80 2.79 -23.98
C ALA A 88 -6.32 4.15 -23.50
N PRO A 89 -6.76 5.04 -24.40
CA PRO A 89 -7.27 6.36 -24.02
C PRO A 89 -8.62 6.29 -23.29
N SER A 90 -9.33 5.17 -23.41
CA SER A 90 -10.61 4.93 -22.75
C SER A 90 -10.76 3.48 -22.27
N ILE A 91 -11.71 3.27 -21.34
CA ILE A 91 -12.06 1.91 -20.88
C ILE A 91 -12.60 1.05 -22.03
N ALA A 92 -13.32 1.65 -22.96
CA ALA A 92 -13.91 0.93 -24.10
C ALA A 92 -12.84 0.32 -25.01
N GLU A 93 -11.72 0.99 -25.16
CA GLU A 93 -10.58 0.58 -25.99
C GLU A 93 -9.58 -0.33 -25.24
N SER A 94 -9.73 -0.48 -23.93
CA SER A 94 -8.83 -1.30 -23.14
C SER A 94 -8.97 -2.80 -23.43
N ILE A 95 -7.88 -3.52 -23.31
CA ILE A 95 -7.84 -4.97 -23.49
C ILE A 95 -8.62 -5.65 -22.36
N LYS A 96 -9.69 -6.37 -22.67
CA LYS A 96 -10.56 -6.99 -21.66
C LYS A 96 -9.94 -8.26 -21.07
N ASP A 97 -9.36 -9.11 -21.90
CA ASP A 97 -8.82 -10.42 -21.50
C ASP A 97 -7.29 -10.39 -21.28
N PHE A 98 -6.77 -9.24 -20.88
CA PHE A 98 -5.34 -8.99 -20.68
C PHE A 98 -4.65 -9.94 -19.71
N TYR A 99 -5.40 -10.61 -18.85
CA TYR A 99 -4.93 -11.55 -17.85
C TYR A 99 -4.81 -12.99 -18.38
N CYS A 100 -5.34 -13.29 -19.57
CA CYS A 100 -5.28 -14.61 -20.14
C CYS A 100 -3.82 -15.04 -20.43
N THR A 101 -3.47 -16.25 -20.02
CA THR A 101 -2.09 -16.73 -20.14
C THR A 101 -1.69 -17.10 -21.57
N ASP A 102 -2.65 -17.36 -22.44
CA ASP A 102 -2.50 -17.67 -23.86
C ASP A 102 -2.56 -16.43 -24.77
N LEU A 103 -2.88 -15.26 -24.22
CA LEU A 103 -2.86 -14.01 -24.97
C LEU A 103 -1.41 -13.64 -25.33
N SER A 104 -1.13 -13.49 -26.64
CA SER A 104 0.17 -12.97 -27.11
C SER A 104 0.32 -11.50 -26.76
N ASP A 105 1.46 -11.14 -26.19
CA ASP A 105 1.87 -9.76 -25.91
C ASP A 105 3.15 -9.36 -26.65
N ASN A 106 3.50 -10.10 -27.71
CA ASN A 106 4.73 -9.85 -28.50
C ASN A 106 4.75 -8.44 -29.09
N ASP A 107 3.59 -7.99 -29.59
CA ASP A 107 3.44 -6.67 -30.24
C ASP A 107 3.12 -5.53 -29.26
N TRP A 108 3.11 -5.81 -27.96
CA TRP A 108 2.89 -4.78 -26.96
C TRP A 108 4.12 -3.90 -26.81
N ASP A 109 3.88 -2.64 -26.49
CA ASP A 109 4.92 -1.73 -26.07
C ASP A 109 5.63 -2.21 -24.81
N THR A 110 6.62 -1.48 -24.37
CA THR A 110 7.30 -1.71 -23.11
C THR A 110 7.31 -0.45 -22.26
N ILE A 111 7.26 -0.64 -20.95
CA ILE A 111 7.36 0.44 -19.97
C ILE A 111 8.32 0.06 -18.85
N THR A 112 9.05 1.02 -18.32
CA THR A 112 9.83 0.82 -17.11
C THR A 112 8.92 0.88 -15.88
N VAL A 113 9.06 -0.05 -14.96
CA VAL A 113 8.41 -0.05 -13.64
C VAL A 113 9.50 -0.01 -12.57
N PRO A 114 9.44 0.91 -11.59
CA PRO A 114 8.43 1.95 -11.42
C PRO A 114 8.54 3.10 -12.40
N SER A 115 7.41 3.65 -12.83
CA SER A 115 7.30 4.93 -13.55
C SER A 115 5.86 5.41 -13.64
N ASN A 116 5.68 6.67 -14.09
CA ASN A 116 4.40 7.15 -14.60
C ASN A 116 4.37 6.94 -16.12
N TRP A 117 3.24 6.48 -16.65
CA TRP A 117 3.15 6.21 -18.07
C TRP A 117 3.21 7.50 -18.93
N GLU A 118 2.72 8.63 -18.41
CA GLU A 118 2.78 9.92 -19.11
C GLU A 118 4.22 10.37 -19.35
N ILE A 119 5.12 10.09 -18.40
CA ILE A 119 6.57 10.40 -18.56
C ILE A 119 7.25 9.46 -19.55
N GLN A 120 6.68 8.27 -19.76
CA GLN A 120 7.17 7.30 -20.76
C GLN A 120 6.57 7.52 -22.15
N GLY A 121 5.78 8.60 -22.36
CA GLY A 121 5.20 8.97 -23.65
C GLY A 121 3.82 8.41 -23.94
N PHE A 122 3.12 7.88 -22.93
CA PHE A 122 1.76 7.34 -23.05
C PHE A 122 0.74 8.29 -22.43
N GLY A 123 -0.10 8.91 -23.24
CA GLY A 123 -1.04 9.93 -22.79
C GLY A 123 -0.35 11.26 -22.47
N GLU A 124 -1.04 12.13 -21.75
CA GLU A 124 -0.56 13.48 -21.44
C GLU A 124 -0.55 13.74 -19.93
N PRO A 125 0.53 14.35 -19.41
CA PRO A 125 0.56 14.83 -18.05
C PRO A 125 -0.39 16.03 -17.91
N ILE A 126 -1.12 16.09 -16.80
CA ILE A 126 -2.10 17.15 -16.53
C ILE A 126 -1.70 17.88 -15.26
N ILE A 127 -1.69 19.23 -15.31
CA ILE A 127 -1.63 20.07 -14.13
C ILE A 127 -2.83 21.01 -14.10
N ARG A 128 -3.59 20.93 -13.00
CA ARG A 128 -4.68 21.86 -12.67
C ARG A 128 -4.73 21.98 -11.16
N ASN A 129 -4.50 23.18 -10.65
CA ASN A 129 -4.30 23.37 -9.22
C ASN A 129 -5.57 23.34 -8.38
N ILE A 130 -6.73 23.68 -8.94
CA ILE A 130 -8.00 23.78 -8.18
C ILE A 130 -9.22 23.18 -8.90
N GLN A 131 -9.03 22.58 -10.06
CA GLN A 131 -10.13 22.05 -10.85
C GLN A 131 -9.95 20.58 -11.16
N TYR A 132 -10.98 19.79 -10.94
CA TYR A 132 -11.05 18.44 -11.47
C TYR A 132 -11.01 18.47 -13.00
N VAL A 133 -10.51 17.39 -13.60
CA VAL A 133 -10.54 17.18 -15.06
C VAL A 133 -11.89 16.67 -15.52
N PHE A 134 -12.76 16.32 -14.59
CA PHE A 134 -14.13 15.83 -14.79
C PHE A 134 -15.11 16.67 -13.97
N SER A 135 -16.41 16.58 -14.29
CA SER A 135 -17.45 17.31 -13.55
C SER A 135 -17.53 16.83 -12.10
N PRO A 136 -17.69 17.73 -11.11
CA PRO A 136 -17.75 17.36 -9.69
C PRO A 136 -19.09 16.69 -9.34
N ASN A 137 -19.23 15.42 -9.70
CA ASN A 137 -20.41 14.60 -9.44
C ASN A 137 -20.00 13.24 -8.83
N PRO A 138 -19.38 13.22 -7.61
CA PRO A 138 -18.91 12.00 -7.01
C PRO A 138 -20.06 10.99 -6.78
N PRO A 139 -19.81 9.69 -6.98
CA PRO A 139 -18.52 9.07 -7.26
C PRO A 139 -18.21 8.88 -8.75
N TYR A 140 -18.96 9.48 -9.64
CA TYR A 140 -18.95 9.20 -11.09
C TYR A 140 -17.84 9.96 -11.81
N ILE A 141 -17.27 9.31 -12.82
CA ILE A 141 -16.26 9.88 -13.71
C ILE A 141 -16.91 10.02 -15.11
N ASP A 142 -17.13 11.25 -15.52
CA ASP A 142 -17.87 11.60 -16.75
C ASP A 142 -16.99 11.97 -17.94
N VAL A 143 -15.72 11.58 -17.89
CA VAL A 143 -14.75 11.75 -18.98
C VAL A 143 -14.19 10.40 -19.41
N ASP A 144 -13.53 10.38 -20.57
CA ASP A 144 -12.73 9.23 -20.97
C ASP A 144 -11.70 8.92 -19.89
N ASN A 145 -11.67 7.66 -19.48
CA ASN A 145 -10.81 7.20 -18.42
C ASN A 145 -9.68 6.35 -19.00
N PRO A 146 -8.47 6.90 -19.12
CA PRO A 146 -7.34 6.16 -19.64
C PRO A 146 -7.00 4.93 -18.80
N VAL A 147 -6.54 3.88 -19.50
CA VAL A 147 -6.21 2.59 -18.88
C VAL A 147 -4.81 2.15 -19.30
N GLY A 148 -3.94 1.91 -18.34
CA GLY A 148 -2.66 1.26 -18.54
C GLY A 148 -2.76 -0.24 -18.23
N THR A 149 -2.39 -1.08 -19.18
CA THR A 149 -2.39 -2.54 -19.03
C THR A 149 -0.96 -3.06 -19.05
N TYR A 150 -0.56 -3.72 -17.99
CA TYR A 150 0.80 -4.19 -17.72
C TYR A 150 0.85 -5.72 -17.70
N ARG A 151 1.91 -6.31 -18.25
CA ARG A 151 2.20 -7.75 -18.10
C ARG A 151 3.69 -7.97 -17.85
N ARG A 152 3.99 -8.94 -17.00
CA ARG A 152 5.34 -9.39 -16.70
C ARG A 152 5.38 -10.86 -16.35
N THR A 153 6.32 -11.59 -16.93
CA THR A 153 6.63 -12.94 -16.50
C THR A 153 7.73 -12.93 -15.43
N PHE A 154 7.66 -13.92 -14.53
CA PHE A 154 8.64 -14.11 -13.46
C PHE A 154 8.70 -15.56 -13.00
N THR A 155 9.80 -15.93 -12.37
CA THR A 155 9.97 -17.26 -11.76
C THR A 155 10.29 -17.10 -10.28
N VAL A 156 9.54 -17.82 -9.45
CA VAL A 156 9.77 -17.81 -7.99
C VAL A 156 11.01 -18.65 -7.66
N PRO A 157 11.93 -18.15 -6.81
CA PRO A 157 13.09 -18.91 -6.37
C PRO A 157 12.73 -20.26 -5.75
N GLN A 158 13.48 -21.32 -6.07
CA GLN A 158 13.19 -22.69 -5.59
C GLN A 158 13.29 -22.85 -4.07
N ASN A 159 14.14 -22.05 -3.42
CA ASN A 159 14.32 -22.05 -1.97
C ASN A 159 13.12 -21.43 -1.20
N TRP A 160 12.11 -20.92 -1.91
CA TRP A 160 10.87 -20.40 -1.32
C TRP A 160 9.78 -21.46 -1.14
N GLN A 161 10.06 -22.72 -1.47
CA GLN A 161 9.09 -23.79 -1.29
C GLN A 161 8.63 -23.90 0.16
N GLY A 162 7.31 -23.95 0.39
CA GLY A 162 6.70 -24.03 1.72
C GLY A 162 6.58 -22.68 2.44
N ARG A 163 6.91 -21.56 1.77
CA ARG A 163 6.73 -20.21 2.28
C ARG A 163 5.46 -19.56 1.71
N GLU A 164 4.96 -18.56 2.40
CA GLU A 164 3.91 -17.69 1.90
C GLU A 164 4.52 -16.56 1.09
N VAL A 165 4.01 -16.33 -0.10
CA VAL A 165 4.53 -15.31 -1.02
C VAL A 165 3.54 -14.17 -1.14
N LEU A 166 3.96 -12.99 -0.74
CA LEU A 166 3.20 -11.75 -0.88
C LEU A 166 3.76 -10.93 -2.03
N LEU A 167 2.86 -10.43 -2.87
CA LEU A 167 3.15 -9.47 -3.93
C LEU A 167 2.91 -8.06 -3.38
N HIS A 168 3.94 -7.24 -3.39
CA HIS A 168 3.94 -5.87 -2.91
C HIS A 168 4.03 -4.88 -4.06
N PHE A 169 3.14 -3.91 -4.07
CA PHE A 169 3.23 -2.67 -4.85
C PHE A 169 3.44 -1.52 -3.87
N GLY A 170 4.56 -0.82 -3.97
CA GLY A 170 4.85 0.31 -3.08
C GLY A 170 3.93 1.51 -3.32
N SER A 171 3.46 1.70 -4.55
CA SER A 171 2.42 2.67 -4.94
C SER A 171 1.88 2.37 -6.33
N ILE A 172 0.57 2.46 -6.47
CA ILE A 172 -0.12 2.53 -7.76
C ILE A 172 -0.98 3.79 -7.72
N SER A 173 -0.82 4.69 -8.68
CA SER A 173 -1.73 5.82 -8.86
C SER A 173 -2.87 5.46 -9.79
N GLY A 174 -4.08 5.41 -9.22
CA GLY A 174 -5.31 5.01 -9.90
C GLY A 174 -5.96 3.77 -9.28
N TYR A 175 -7.05 3.31 -9.88
CA TYR A 175 -7.70 2.05 -9.56
C TYR A 175 -7.00 0.89 -10.27
N ALA A 176 -6.57 -0.13 -9.53
CA ALA A 176 -5.84 -1.26 -10.08
C ALA A 176 -6.52 -2.60 -9.81
N ARG A 177 -6.57 -3.46 -10.85
CA ARG A 177 -6.92 -4.87 -10.77
C ARG A 177 -5.68 -5.72 -11.02
N ILE A 178 -5.44 -6.69 -10.15
CA ILE A 178 -4.23 -7.51 -10.15
C ILE A 178 -4.59 -8.99 -10.41
N TYR A 179 -3.87 -9.61 -11.33
CA TYR A 179 -4.05 -11.01 -11.73
C TYR A 179 -2.73 -11.76 -11.73
N VAL A 180 -2.75 -13.00 -11.27
CA VAL A 180 -1.62 -13.93 -11.38
C VAL A 180 -2.10 -15.19 -12.08
N ASN A 181 -1.40 -15.61 -13.15
CA ASN A 181 -1.72 -16.81 -13.94
C ASN A 181 -3.19 -16.90 -14.38
N GLY A 182 -3.78 -15.77 -14.80
CA GLY A 182 -5.15 -15.71 -15.27
C GLY A 182 -6.22 -15.54 -14.19
N GLN A 183 -5.86 -15.58 -12.92
CA GLN A 183 -6.78 -15.47 -11.79
C GLN A 183 -6.64 -14.11 -11.11
N GLN A 184 -7.75 -13.46 -10.83
CA GLN A 184 -7.73 -12.20 -10.07
C GLN A 184 -7.32 -12.45 -8.62
N VAL A 185 -6.27 -11.78 -8.18
CA VAL A 185 -5.75 -11.89 -6.81
C VAL A 185 -6.20 -10.74 -5.92
N GLY A 186 -6.56 -9.61 -6.50
CA GLY A 186 -7.04 -8.48 -5.72
C GLY A 186 -7.25 -7.20 -6.51
N MET A 187 -7.64 -6.15 -5.80
CA MET A 187 -7.77 -4.78 -6.31
C MET A 187 -7.47 -3.73 -5.23
N THR A 188 -7.06 -2.56 -5.67
CA THR A 188 -6.81 -1.40 -4.79
C THR A 188 -7.16 -0.09 -5.50
N LYS A 189 -7.60 0.91 -4.72
CA LYS A 189 -7.84 2.28 -5.16
C LYS A 189 -7.00 3.31 -4.41
N ALA A 190 -6.39 2.94 -3.30
CA ALA A 190 -5.63 3.86 -2.46
C ALA A 190 -4.31 4.22 -3.14
N SER A 191 -4.30 5.29 -3.92
CA SER A 191 -3.11 5.82 -4.57
C SER A 191 -2.06 6.23 -3.54
N LYS A 192 -0.77 6.19 -3.92
CA LYS A 192 0.38 6.60 -3.08
C LYS A 192 0.61 5.75 -1.82
N THR A 193 -0.19 4.71 -1.59
CA THR A 193 -0.03 3.80 -0.44
C THR A 193 0.34 2.40 -0.90
N PRO A 194 1.07 1.63 -0.08
CA PRO A 194 1.38 0.25 -0.39
C PRO A 194 0.15 -0.64 -0.51
N ALA A 195 0.22 -1.61 -1.40
CA ALA A 195 -0.78 -2.66 -1.55
C ALA A 195 -0.10 -4.03 -1.63
N GLU A 196 -0.50 -4.93 -0.74
CA GLU A 196 0.05 -6.29 -0.67
C GLU A 196 -1.05 -7.33 -0.85
N PHE A 197 -0.69 -8.40 -1.57
CA PHE A 197 -1.60 -9.50 -1.88
C PHE A 197 -0.90 -10.84 -1.66
N ASN A 198 -1.51 -11.74 -0.91
CA ASN A 198 -1.01 -13.11 -0.81
C ASN A 198 -1.28 -13.85 -2.13
N VAL A 199 -0.20 -14.17 -2.82
CA VAL A 199 -0.27 -14.83 -4.14
C VAL A 199 0.11 -16.31 -4.10
N THR A 200 0.39 -16.87 -2.94
CA THR A 200 0.90 -18.26 -2.76
C THR A 200 0.10 -19.28 -3.55
N ASN A 201 -1.23 -19.25 -3.42
CA ASN A 201 -2.12 -20.22 -4.06
C ASN A 201 -2.32 -20.01 -5.57
N TYR A 202 -1.83 -18.90 -6.10
CA TYR A 202 -1.91 -18.57 -7.53
C TYR A 202 -0.62 -18.90 -8.28
N LEU A 203 0.47 -19.19 -7.55
CA LEU A 203 1.78 -19.48 -8.12
C LEU A 203 1.88 -20.93 -8.62
N LYS A 204 2.64 -21.12 -9.70
CA LYS A 204 2.98 -22.43 -10.26
C LYS A 204 4.50 -22.58 -10.36
N LYS A 205 4.98 -23.82 -10.52
CA LYS A 205 6.39 -24.08 -10.85
C LYS A 205 6.74 -23.50 -12.23
N GLY A 206 7.92 -22.92 -12.32
CA GLY A 206 8.41 -22.29 -13.55
C GLY A 206 7.90 -20.88 -13.71
N GLU A 207 7.60 -20.51 -14.94
CA GLU A 207 7.19 -19.17 -15.30
C GLU A 207 5.76 -18.86 -14.86
N ASN A 208 5.59 -17.71 -14.21
CA ASN A 208 4.32 -17.14 -13.77
C ASN A 208 4.07 -15.83 -14.53
N LEU A 209 2.81 -15.51 -14.77
CA LEU A 209 2.37 -14.28 -15.38
C LEU A 209 1.72 -13.39 -14.33
N LEU A 210 2.23 -12.17 -14.15
CA LEU A 210 1.57 -11.07 -13.46
C LEU A 210 0.97 -10.14 -14.51
N ALA A 211 -0.34 -9.87 -14.39
CA ALA A 211 -1.06 -8.92 -15.23
C ALA A 211 -1.77 -7.90 -14.35
N VAL A 212 -1.59 -6.62 -14.66
CA VAL A 212 -2.16 -5.50 -13.89
C VAL A 212 -2.84 -4.55 -14.86
N GLN A 213 -4.05 -4.10 -14.52
CA GLN A 213 -4.73 -3.06 -15.27
C GLN A 213 -5.04 -1.90 -14.34
N VAL A 214 -4.59 -0.70 -14.70
CA VAL A 214 -4.70 0.53 -13.91
C VAL A 214 -5.60 1.51 -14.66
N TYR A 215 -6.65 1.98 -14.01
CA TYR A 215 -7.53 3.04 -14.49
C TYR A 215 -7.08 4.36 -13.88
N ARG A 216 -6.93 5.39 -14.72
CA ARG A 216 -6.44 6.69 -14.27
C ARG A 216 -7.33 7.32 -13.21
N TRP A 217 -8.65 7.31 -13.47
CA TRP A 217 -9.64 7.98 -12.64
C TRP A 217 -10.53 6.97 -11.93
N HIS A 218 -10.88 7.29 -10.69
CA HIS A 218 -11.81 6.53 -9.86
C HIS A 218 -12.48 7.45 -8.84
N ASP A 219 -13.42 6.94 -8.08
CA ASP A 219 -14.13 7.69 -7.04
C ASP A 219 -13.19 8.36 -6.01
N GLY A 220 -12.07 7.73 -5.66
CA GLY A 220 -11.02 8.32 -4.81
C GLY A 220 -10.32 9.53 -5.41
N SER A 221 -10.34 9.69 -6.75
CA SER A 221 -9.72 10.83 -7.42
C SER A 221 -10.27 12.18 -6.95
N TYR A 222 -11.51 12.21 -6.45
CA TYR A 222 -12.09 13.42 -5.84
C TYR A 222 -11.41 13.83 -4.52
N MET A 223 -10.82 12.87 -3.80
CA MET A 223 -10.17 13.09 -2.51
C MET A 223 -8.65 13.15 -2.62
N GLU A 224 -8.09 12.58 -3.67
CA GLU A 224 -6.64 12.50 -3.92
C GLU A 224 -6.12 13.71 -4.72
N ASP A 225 -7.01 14.62 -5.11
CA ASP A 225 -6.64 15.79 -5.90
C ASP A 225 -5.79 16.77 -5.08
N GLN A 226 -4.64 17.14 -5.66
CA GLN A 226 -3.68 18.06 -5.07
C GLN A 226 -3.17 19.02 -6.13
N ASP A 227 -2.60 20.15 -5.70
CA ASP A 227 -1.97 21.14 -6.57
C ASP A 227 -0.60 20.65 -7.07
N PHE A 228 -0.61 19.64 -7.92
CA PHE A 228 0.59 19.10 -8.57
C PHE A 228 0.21 18.28 -9.81
N TRP A 229 1.20 17.76 -10.53
CA TRP A 229 0.98 16.94 -11.72
C TRP A 229 0.15 15.69 -11.42
N ARG A 230 -0.88 15.47 -12.23
CA ARG A 230 -1.68 14.25 -12.22
C ARG A 230 -1.05 13.24 -13.15
N LEU A 231 -0.34 12.31 -12.58
CA LEU A 231 0.35 11.23 -13.24
C LEU A 231 -0.19 9.90 -12.73
N SER A 232 -0.06 8.86 -13.54
CA SER A 232 -0.66 7.57 -13.28
C SER A 232 0.34 6.43 -13.46
N GLY A 233 0.01 5.27 -12.95
CA GLY A 233 0.81 4.07 -13.12
C GLY A 233 1.39 3.51 -11.84
N ILE A 234 2.38 2.63 -11.98
CA ILE A 234 3.07 1.96 -10.87
C ILE A 234 4.31 2.79 -10.52
N GLU A 235 4.20 3.62 -9.49
CA GLU A 235 5.17 4.68 -9.19
C GLU A 235 6.30 4.28 -8.26
N ARG A 236 6.15 3.16 -7.53
CA ARG A 236 7.14 2.65 -6.58
C ARG A 236 7.41 1.18 -6.83
N ASP A 237 8.40 0.65 -6.13
CA ASP A 237 8.89 -0.70 -6.27
C ASP A 237 7.79 -1.76 -6.25
N VAL A 238 7.96 -2.77 -7.10
CA VAL A 238 7.17 -3.99 -7.10
C VAL A 238 8.09 -5.15 -6.77
N PHE A 239 7.72 -5.94 -5.78
CA PHE A 239 8.51 -7.09 -5.37
C PHE A 239 7.65 -8.18 -4.73
N LEU A 240 8.21 -9.37 -4.68
CA LEU A 240 7.68 -10.49 -3.93
C LEU A 240 8.46 -10.63 -2.62
N THR A 241 7.77 -10.96 -1.52
CA THR A 241 8.38 -11.34 -0.24
C THR A 241 7.93 -12.74 0.15
N ALA A 242 8.89 -13.60 0.48
CA ALA A 242 8.63 -14.96 0.94
C ALA A 242 8.69 -15.05 2.47
N TYR A 243 7.55 -15.11 3.11
CA TYR A 243 7.41 -15.22 4.55
C TYR A 243 7.48 -16.68 5.00
N PRO A 244 8.17 -17.01 6.12
CA PRO A 244 8.03 -18.33 6.74
C PRO A 244 6.62 -18.54 7.27
N GLN A 245 6.25 -19.78 7.55
CA GLN A 245 4.90 -20.12 8.05
C GLN A 245 4.55 -19.41 9.36
N THR A 246 5.54 -19.16 10.22
CA THR A 246 5.42 -18.27 11.39
C THR A 246 6.38 -17.11 11.21
N THR A 247 5.88 -15.89 11.26
CA THR A 247 6.66 -14.68 10.97
C THR A 247 6.38 -13.54 11.93
N ILE A 248 7.32 -12.60 12.04
CA ILE A 248 7.04 -11.25 12.50
C ILE A 248 6.14 -10.62 11.44
N TRP A 249 4.97 -10.12 11.87
CA TRP A 249 3.99 -9.53 10.96
C TRP A 249 3.92 -8.02 11.07
N ASP A 250 3.91 -7.53 12.29
CA ASP A 250 3.86 -6.10 12.56
C ASP A 250 4.61 -5.79 13.86
N PHE A 251 5.03 -4.54 14.02
CA PHE A 251 5.58 -4.08 15.27
C PHE A 251 5.39 -2.57 15.46
N PHE A 252 5.25 -2.19 16.72
CA PHE A 252 5.27 -0.80 17.13
C PHE A 252 6.37 -0.57 18.16
N LEU A 253 7.33 0.32 17.86
CA LEU A 253 8.48 0.62 18.68
C LEU A 253 8.34 2.03 19.27
N HIS A 254 8.27 2.11 20.58
CA HIS A 254 8.23 3.36 21.33
C HIS A 254 9.53 3.54 22.12
N ALA A 255 10.30 4.57 21.79
CA ALA A 255 11.52 4.95 22.46
C ALA A 255 11.34 6.35 23.11
N GLY A 256 10.71 6.36 24.27
CA GLY A 256 10.43 7.55 25.07
C GLY A 256 11.54 7.91 26.05
N LEU A 257 11.35 8.99 26.81
CA LEU A 257 12.22 9.41 27.90
C LEU A 257 11.42 9.50 29.19
N ASP A 258 12.13 9.28 30.32
CA ASP A 258 11.61 9.54 31.64
C ASP A 258 11.39 11.05 31.90
N ASP A 259 10.81 11.42 33.03
CA ASP A 259 10.51 12.81 33.40
C ASP A 259 11.77 13.66 33.58
N THR A 260 12.92 13.06 33.78
CA THR A 260 14.21 13.74 33.87
C THR A 260 14.88 13.94 32.51
N TYR A 261 14.29 13.43 31.42
CA TYR A 261 14.84 13.41 30.07
C TYR A 261 16.24 12.76 29.98
N ARG A 262 16.56 11.84 30.90
CA ARG A 262 17.87 11.23 31.01
C ARG A 262 17.89 9.76 30.64
N HIS A 263 16.87 9.01 31.06
CA HIS A 263 16.78 7.59 30.82
C HIS A 263 15.72 7.29 29.74
N GLY A 264 16.03 6.36 28.87
CA GLY A 264 15.12 5.88 27.84
C GLY A 264 14.09 4.91 28.43
N GLN A 265 12.82 5.14 28.12
CA GLN A 265 11.73 4.21 28.38
C GLN A 265 11.39 3.55 27.05
N PHE A 266 11.77 2.29 26.91
CA PHE A 266 11.56 1.54 25.67
C PHE A 266 10.40 0.57 25.83
N ARG A 267 9.53 0.54 24.82
CA ARG A 267 8.48 -0.45 24.69
C ARG A 267 8.39 -0.89 23.23
N ALA A 268 8.29 -2.19 23.02
CA ALA A 268 8.01 -2.79 21.70
C ALA A 268 6.79 -3.70 21.82
N THR A 269 5.84 -3.52 20.93
CA THR A 269 4.74 -4.47 20.71
C THR A 269 5.00 -5.13 19.37
N VAL A 270 5.06 -6.46 19.34
CA VAL A 270 5.38 -7.24 18.14
C VAL A 270 4.29 -8.27 17.91
N ASP A 271 3.67 -8.22 16.74
CA ASP A 271 2.67 -9.18 16.32
C ASP A 271 3.34 -10.28 15.49
N LEU A 272 3.12 -11.52 15.89
CA LEU A 272 3.49 -12.71 15.16
C LEU A 272 2.27 -13.28 14.47
N ARG A 273 2.43 -13.70 13.21
CA ARG A 273 1.38 -14.34 12.40
C ARG A 273 1.80 -15.75 12.02
N SER A 274 0.83 -16.66 12.03
CA SER A 274 0.93 -17.99 11.42
C SER A 274 0.06 -18.02 10.16
N PHE A 275 0.62 -18.44 9.04
CA PHE A 275 -0.13 -18.69 7.81
C PHE A 275 -0.75 -20.09 7.78
N ASN A 276 -0.37 -20.97 8.71
CA ASN A 276 -0.89 -22.33 8.78
C ASN A 276 -2.05 -22.42 9.78
N ALA A 277 -3.26 -22.12 9.33
CA ALA A 277 -4.46 -22.13 10.14
C ALA A 277 -4.86 -23.54 10.67
N ASN A 278 -4.31 -24.61 10.11
CA ASN A 278 -4.63 -26.00 10.45
C ASN A 278 -3.54 -26.68 11.30
N ALA A 279 -2.49 -25.96 11.67
CA ALA A 279 -1.37 -26.56 12.39
C ALA A 279 -1.66 -26.66 13.89
N THR A 280 -1.12 -27.71 14.49
CA THR A 280 -0.76 -27.77 15.89
C THR A 280 -0.06 -26.47 16.33
N LEU A 281 -0.24 -26.09 17.58
CA LEU A 281 0.37 -24.95 18.26
C LEU A 281 1.76 -24.60 17.71
N GLN A 282 1.89 -23.44 17.08
CA GLN A 282 3.18 -22.92 16.64
C GLN A 282 3.92 -22.33 17.84
N LYS A 283 5.13 -22.80 18.09
CA LYS A 283 5.94 -22.42 19.24
C LYS A 283 7.34 -21.99 18.81
N GLY A 284 7.93 -21.13 19.62
CA GLY A 284 9.29 -20.68 19.42
C GLY A 284 9.69 -19.57 20.37
N THR A 285 10.68 -18.81 19.99
CA THR A 285 11.18 -17.68 20.75
C THR A 285 11.31 -16.44 19.88
N LEU A 286 11.00 -15.28 20.45
CA LEU A 286 11.31 -13.97 19.91
C LEU A 286 12.30 -13.28 20.84
N THR A 287 13.46 -12.90 20.30
CA THR A 287 14.48 -12.13 21.00
C THR A 287 14.47 -10.71 20.48
N LEU A 288 14.46 -9.75 21.39
CA LEU A 288 14.65 -8.34 21.11
C LEU A 288 15.99 -7.90 21.67
N GLU A 289 16.81 -7.26 20.84
CA GLU A 289 18.02 -6.58 21.24
C GLU A 289 17.98 -5.13 20.80
N LEU A 290 18.43 -4.23 21.68
CA LEU A 290 18.63 -2.82 21.35
C LEU A 290 20.12 -2.52 21.47
N LYS A 291 20.74 -2.06 20.38
CA LYS A 291 22.16 -1.74 20.29
C LYS A 291 22.38 -0.25 20.05
N ASP A 292 23.37 0.31 20.71
CA ASP A 292 23.81 1.69 20.44
C ASP A 292 24.63 1.77 19.14
N ALA A 293 24.98 2.99 18.73
CA ALA A 293 25.75 3.24 17.52
C ALA A 293 27.14 2.59 17.52
N GLY A 294 27.66 2.18 18.67
CA GLY A 294 28.90 1.41 18.81
C GLY A 294 28.69 -0.10 18.74
N GLY A 295 27.47 -0.56 18.53
CA GLY A 295 27.12 -1.98 18.48
C GLY A 295 26.97 -2.64 19.86
N LYS A 296 27.04 -1.87 20.95
CA LYS A 296 26.89 -2.40 22.31
C LYS A 296 25.41 -2.63 22.61
N THR A 297 25.05 -3.83 23.05
CA THR A 297 23.71 -4.16 23.53
C THR A 297 23.42 -3.39 24.83
N VAL A 298 22.36 -2.54 24.79
CA VAL A 298 21.90 -1.71 25.91
C VAL A 298 20.63 -2.23 26.56
N LEU A 299 19.86 -3.05 25.81
CA LEU A 299 18.69 -3.78 26.29
C LEU A 299 18.59 -5.11 25.53
N SER A 300 18.28 -6.20 26.22
CA SER A 300 18.00 -7.48 25.60
C SER A 300 16.93 -8.20 26.39
N ALA A 301 15.98 -8.80 25.69
CA ALA A 301 14.93 -9.62 26.27
C ALA A 301 14.52 -10.72 25.30
N GLN A 302 14.16 -11.88 25.84
CA GLN A 302 13.63 -13.01 25.07
C GLN A 302 12.31 -13.46 25.67
N LYS A 303 11.35 -13.77 24.79
CA LYS A 303 10.06 -14.35 25.16
C LYS A 303 9.77 -15.57 24.31
N ALA A 304 9.25 -16.61 24.97
CA ALA A 304 8.63 -17.72 24.27
C ALA A 304 7.26 -17.30 23.77
N TYR A 305 6.85 -17.80 22.61
CA TYR A 305 5.52 -17.61 22.07
C TYR A 305 4.81 -18.96 21.80
N CYS A 306 3.50 -18.88 21.78
CA CYS A 306 2.64 -19.98 21.38
C CYS A 306 1.46 -19.38 20.59
N ILE A 307 1.34 -19.74 19.32
CA ILE A 307 0.21 -19.35 18.48
C ILE A 307 -0.74 -20.54 18.38
N SER A 308 -1.95 -20.38 18.88
CA SER A 308 -3.02 -21.40 18.85
C SER A 308 -4.05 -21.13 17.75
N ASP A 309 -4.01 -19.95 17.17
CA ASP A 309 -4.89 -19.49 16.10
C ASP A 309 -4.02 -18.93 14.96
N ILE A 310 -4.28 -17.72 14.51
CA ILE A 310 -3.56 -17.07 13.39
C ILE A 310 -2.49 -16.09 13.85
N SER A 311 -2.54 -15.59 15.07
CA SER A 311 -1.59 -14.58 15.56
C SER A 311 -1.43 -14.58 17.08
N THR A 312 -0.36 -13.95 17.54
CA THR A 312 -0.13 -13.59 18.95
C THR A 312 0.69 -12.30 19.03
N THR A 313 0.49 -11.54 20.10
CA THR A 313 1.19 -10.29 20.36
C THR A 313 2.15 -10.45 21.54
N LEU A 314 3.40 -10.03 21.38
CA LEU A 314 4.38 -9.98 22.44
C LEU A 314 4.78 -8.53 22.74
N THR A 315 4.81 -8.17 24.01
CA THR A 315 5.26 -6.83 24.45
C THR A 315 6.58 -6.95 25.20
N PHE A 316 7.55 -6.10 24.87
CA PHE A 316 8.82 -5.95 25.55
C PHE A 316 8.91 -4.56 26.15
N GLU A 317 9.41 -4.44 27.36
CA GLU A 317 9.59 -3.15 28.03
C GLU A 317 10.96 -3.14 28.75
N GLY A 318 11.55 -1.95 28.84
CA GLY A 318 12.80 -1.80 29.54
C GLY A 318 13.28 -0.36 29.63
N THR A 319 14.15 -0.11 30.59
CA THR A 319 14.79 1.20 30.78
C THR A 319 16.23 1.14 30.32
N VAL A 320 16.60 2.07 29.43
CA VAL A 320 17.97 2.26 28.98
C VAL A 320 18.57 3.47 29.71
N ARG A 321 19.62 3.25 30.52
CA ARG A 321 20.20 4.31 31.33
C ARG A 321 21.04 5.26 30.49
N ASN A 322 20.93 6.57 30.76
CA ASN A 322 21.73 7.64 30.15
C ASN A 322 21.77 7.56 28.62
N VAL A 323 20.60 7.52 27.97
CA VAL A 323 20.51 7.42 26.51
C VAL A 323 21.08 8.64 25.81
N ARG A 324 21.63 8.44 24.61
CA ARG A 324 21.86 9.53 23.67
C ARG A 324 20.50 9.86 23.05
N LYS A 325 20.00 11.05 23.39
CA LYS A 325 18.69 11.51 22.91
C LYS A 325 18.76 11.82 21.43
N TRP A 326 17.66 11.56 20.75
CA TRP A 326 17.46 12.02 19.39
C TRP A 326 16.92 13.46 19.38
N SER A 327 17.48 14.32 18.56
CA SER A 327 16.89 15.58 18.12
C SER A 327 17.20 15.77 16.64
N ALA A 328 16.57 16.80 16.00
CA ALA A 328 16.82 17.08 14.59
C ALA A 328 18.31 17.44 14.34
N GLU A 329 18.95 18.14 15.28
CA GLU A 329 20.37 18.52 15.22
C GLU A 329 21.32 17.36 15.57
N HIS A 330 20.85 16.45 16.40
CA HIS A 330 21.62 15.28 16.86
C HIS A 330 20.77 14.01 16.76
N PRO A 331 20.60 13.45 15.54
CA PRO A 331 19.72 12.31 15.27
C PRO A 331 20.34 10.97 15.74
N SER A 332 20.60 10.86 17.05
CA SER A 332 21.16 9.65 17.65
C SER A 332 20.18 8.50 17.57
N LEU A 333 20.56 7.40 16.90
CA LEU A 333 19.73 6.22 16.67
C LEU A 333 20.34 4.99 17.34
N TYR A 334 19.46 4.05 17.65
CA TYR A 334 19.75 2.70 18.16
C TYR A 334 19.18 1.69 17.19
N ASP A 335 19.84 0.55 17.03
CA ASP A 335 19.33 -0.58 16.25
C ASP A 335 18.47 -1.47 17.14
N CYS A 336 17.18 -1.55 16.84
CA CYS A 336 16.26 -2.53 17.40
C CYS A 336 16.25 -3.75 16.51
N ILE A 337 16.69 -4.90 17.04
CA ILE A 337 16.83 -6.15 16.33
C ILE A 337 15.84 -7.15 16.91
N LEU A 338 14.98 -7.68 16.05
CA LEU A 338 14.01 -8.73 16.36
C LEU A 338 14.47 -10.02 15.70
N THR A 339 14.73 -11.06 16.49
CA THR A 339 15.12 -12.39 16.00
C THR A 339 14.07 -13.40 16.38
N LEU A 340 13.35 -13.91 15.38
CA LEU A 340 12.36 -14.96 15.50
C LEU A 340 13.01 -16.32 15.23
N ARG A 341 12.79 -17.29 16.13
CA ARG A 341 13.14 -18.69 15.95
C ARG A 341 11.90 -19.53 16.19
N ALA A 342 11.38 -20.15 15.15
CA ALA A 342 10.31 -21.12 15.26
C ALA A 342 10.90 -22.50 15.57
N ASN A 343 10.19 -23.33 16.36
CA ASN A 343 10.70 -24.66 16.74
C ASN A 343 10.73 -25.63 15.57
N ASP A 344 9.90 -25.40 14.57
CA ASP A 344 9.78 -26.20 13.33
C ASP A 344 10.62 -25.67 12.15
N ASP A 345 11.23 -24.48 12.31
CA ASP A 345 12.13 -23.89 11.31
C ASP A 345 13.57 -23.91 11.81
N LYS A 346 14.47 -24.44 10.97
CA LYS A 346 15.91 -24.43 11.26
C LYS A 346 16.55 -23.05 11.06
N GLN A 347 15.87 -22.19 10.32
CA GLN A 347 16.34 -20.85 10.01
C GLN A 347 15.72 -19.83 10.95
N GLN A 348 16.51 -18.87 11.38
CA GLN A 348 15.99 -17.70 12.07
C GLN A 348 15.55 -16.63 11.08
N THR A 349 14.57 -15.84 11.47
CA THR A 349 14.17 -14.62 10.76
C THR A 349 14.61 -13.42 11.58
N VAL A 350 15.34 -12.51 10.96
CA VAL A 350 15.85 -11.29 11.59
C VAL A 350 15.25 -10.08 10.90
N VAL A 351 14.73 -9.16 11.72
CA VAL A 351 14.27 -7.83 11.31
C VAL A 351 15.00 -6.80 12.15
N ALA A 352 15.49 -5.74 11.53
CA ALA A 352 16.10 -4.62 12.25
C ALA A 352 15.41 -3.31 11.88
N HIS A 353 15.25 -2.43 12.85
CA HIS A 353 14.71 -1.09 12.65
C HIS A 353 15.41 -0.09 13.56
N LYS A 354 15.60 1.14 13.08
CA LYS A 354 16.27 2.18 13.86
C LYS A 354 15.27 2.96 14.71
N VAL A 355 15.61 3.21 15.97
CA VAL A 355 14.80 3.98 16.91
C VAL A 355 15.61 5.11 17.54
N GLY A 356 14.95 6.24 17.81
CA GLY A 356 15.54 7.39 18.49
C GLY A 356 14.79 7.70 19.79
N PHE A 357 15.51 7.73 20.91
CA PHE A 357 14.91 8.09 22.20
C PHE A 357 14.59 9.58 22.25
N ARG A 358 13.31 9.91 22.28
CA ARG A 358 12.81 11.29 22.35
C ARG A 358 11.51 11.36 23.10
N ARG A 359 11.22 12.54 23.65
CA ARG A 359 9.91 12.89 24.20
C ARG A 359 9.42 14.15 23.52
N ILE A 360 8.24 14.06 22.91
CA ILE A 360 7.55 15.18 22.27
C ILE A 360 6.35 15.50 23.14
N GLU A 361 6.19 16.76 23.53
CA GLU A 361 5.10 17.21 24.39
C GLU A 361 4.70 18.65 24.05
N ILE A 362 3.44 18.97 24.30
CA ILE A 362 2.95 20.35 24.25
C ILE A 362 2.80 20.81 25.69
N LYS A 363 3.58 21.82 26.10
CA LYS A 363 3.56 22.38 27.43
C LYS A 363 3.59 23.90 27.35
N ASN A 364 2.68 24.57 28.09
CA ASN A 364 2.54 26.00 28.06
C ASN A 364 2.42 26.58 26.64
N THR A 365 1.56 25.94 25.80
CA THR A 365 1.30 26.32 24.41
C THR A 365 2.51 26.20 23.46
N ARG A 366 3.59 25.51 23.88
CA ARG A 366 4.81 25.34 23.09
C ARG A 366 5.04 23.87 22.81
N LEU A 367 5.52 23.59 21.60
CA LEU A 367 6.04 22.26 21.24
C LEU A 367 7.44 22.10 21.84
N LEU A 368 7.61 21.03 22.62
CA LEU A 368 8.90 20.70 23.21
C LEU A 368 9.40 19.37 22.66
N VAL A 369 10.68 19.31 22.36
CA VAL A 369 11.42 18.07 22.09
C VAL A 369 12.45 17.91 23.22
N ASN A 370 12.34 16.83 23.99
CA ASN A 370 13.17 16.53 25.15
C ASN A 370 13.19 17.69 26.19
N GLY A 371 12.04 18.31 26.40
CA GLY A 371 11.89 19.42 27.33
C GLY A 371 12.36 20.80 26.80
N VAL A 372 12.90 20.87 25.59
CA VAL A 372 13.37 22.10 24.95
C VAL A 372 12.33 22.62 23.97
N PRO A 373 11.88 23.89 24.09
CA PRO A 373 11.00 24.50 23.10
C PRO A 373 11.64 24.48 21.71
N THR A 374 10.88 23.98 20.74
CA THR A 374 11.40 23.76 19.39
C THR A 374 10.52 24.48 18.37
N TYR A 375 11.15 25.21 17.45
CA TYR A 375 10.49 25.75 16.28
C TYR A 375 10.68 24.78 15.10
N ILE A 376 9.58 24.48 14.39
CA ILE A 376 9.64 23.73 13.16
C ILE A 376 10.14 24.68 12.06
N LYS A 377 11.35 24.38 11.54
CA LYS A 377 11.94 25.07 10.39
C LYS A 377 11.90 24.09 9.23
N GLY A 378 11.28 24.47 8.13
CA GLY A 378 11.15 23.54 7.02
C GLY A 378 10.59 24.21 5.77
N VAL A 379 10.49 23.44 4.72
CA VAL A 379 9.91 23.80 3.43
C VAL A 379 8.89 22.76 3.01
N ASN A 380 7.97 23.15 2.16
CA ASN A 380 7.06 22.20 1.50
C ASN A 380 7.78 21.60 0.30
N ARG A 381 7.66 20.29 0.14
CA ARG A 381 8.25 19.54 -0.96
C ARG A 381 7.25 18.52 -1.49
N HIS A 382 7.03 18.52 -2.80
CA HIS A 382 6.38 17.43 -3.49
C HIS A 382 7.41 16.42 -4.00
N GLU A 383 7.05 15.14 -4.01
CA GLU A 383 7.80 14.10 -4.69
C GLU A 383 7.54 14.19 -6.19
N HIS A 384 8.29 15.05 -6.85
CA HIS A 384 8.19 15.31 -8.28
C HIS A 384 9.57 15.56 -8.89
N ASN A 385 9.76 15.04 -10.10
CA ASN A 385 10.94 15.24 -10.90
C ASN A 385 10.52 15.43 -12.37
N ASP A 386 11.16 16.34 -13.08
CA ASP A 386 10.83 16.69 -14.47
C ASP A 386 10.98 15.51 -15.44
N SER A 387 11.89 14.59 -15.17
CA SER A 387 12.21 13.46 -16.04
C SER A 387 11.63 12.14 -15.55
N LEU A 388 11.29 12.01 -14.25
CA LEU A 388 10.83 10.76 -13.63
C LEU A 388 9.40 10.85 -13.07
N GLY A 389 8.76 12.02 -13.16
CA GLY A 389 7.42 12.22 -12.60
C GLY A 389 7.40 12.06 -11.08
N HIS A 390 6.51 11.23 -10.58
CA HIS A 390 6.38 10.95 -9.14
C HIS A 390 7.33 9.83 -8.67
N THR A 391 8.07 9.22 -9.58
CA THR A 391 9.08 8.22 -9.23
C THR A 391 10.33 8.91 -8.73
N GLN A 392 10.73 8.59 -7.50
CA GLN A 392 11.87 9.22 -6.84
C GLN A 392 12.98 8.20 -6.57
N THR A 393 14.22 8.58 -6.84
CA THR A 393 15.39 7.83 -6.41
C THR A 393 15.91 8.37 -5.08
N ARG A 394 16.61 7.53 -4.32
CA ARG A 394 17.31 7.97 -3.11
C ARG A 394 18.26 9.15 -3.39
N GLU A 395 18.92 9.16 -4.56
CA GLU A 395 19.85 10.21 -4.94
C GLU A 395 19.14 11.57 -5.11
N ILE A 396 17.99 11.59 -5.81
CA ILE A 396 17.17 12.80 -5.98
C ILE A 396 16.76 13.34 -4.62
N ILE A 397 16.17 12.49 -3.75
CA ILE A 397 15.72 12.89 -2.41
C ILE A 397 16.90 13.45 -1.60
N MET A 398 18.07 12.77 -1.64
CA MET A 398 19.26 13.24 -0.91
C MET A 398 19.81 14.55 -1.44
N ASN A 399 19.72 14.80 -2.75
CA ASN A 399 20.13 16.06 -3.33
C ASN A 399 19.21 17.22 -2.92
N ASP A 400 17.89 17.01 -2.95
CA ASP A 400 16.92 17.98 -2.46
C ASP A 400 17.18 18.32 -0.99
N LEU A 401 17.35 17.30 -0.12
CA LEU A 401 17.62 17.50 1.29
C LEU A 401 18.95 18.24 1.58
N ARG A 402 19.93 18.18 0.67
CA ARG A 402 21.18 18.94 0.80
C ARG A 402 21.04 20.39 0.38
N LEU A 403 20.05 20.69 -0.50
CA LEU A 403 19.76 22.03 -0.95
C LEU A 403 18.86 22.82 0.02
N ILE A 404 18.07 22.13 0.81
CA ILE A 404 17.23 22.69 1.88
C ILE A 404 18.08 23.03 3.11
#